data_2227e0f0f262d1ae73176cff89732a34
#
_entry.id   2227e0f0f262d1ae73176cff89732a34
#
_cell.length_a   1.000
_cell.length_b   1.000
_cell.length_c   1.000
_cell.angle_alpha   90.00
_cell.angle_beta   90.00
_cell.angle_gamma   90.00
#
_symmetry.space_group_name_H-M   'P 1'
#
loop_
_entity.id
_entity.type
_entity.pdbx_description
1 polymer ?
#
loop_
_entity_poly.entity_id
_entity_poly.type
_entity_poly.pdbx_seq_one_letter_code
_entity_poly.pdbx_strand_id
1 'polypeptide(L)'
;MALENVQRRATKQIPGFKNMSYEDCLQKLKLPTLAYRRKRGNMIETYKITSGTYDTTLPPLFQQHPDVTMKTRGHSKKLYLKRANTSIRKNFFTHRVISIWNSLPENVISARNVKIFESRLDKYWIYRDIIYDFKSNLTTEKELELSIVACGQRSEEDL
;
A
#
# COMPACT_ATOMS: atom_id res chain seq x y z
N MET A 1 10.56 10.79 -4.72
CA MET A 1 12.04 10.63 -4.71
C MET A 1 12.73 11.54 -3.70
N ALA A 2 12.37 12.83 -3.59
CA ALA A 2 13.08 13.77 -2.68
C ALA A 2 13.10 13.34 -1.20
N LEU A 3 11.97 12.87 -0.66
CA LEU A 3 11.87 12.43 0.75
C LEU A 3 12.76 11.21 1.06
N GLU A 4 12.82 10.22 0.17
CA GLU A 4 13.70 9.05 0.35
C GLU A 4 15.17 9.43 0.39
N ASN A 5 15.59 10.47 -0.35
CA ASN A 5 16.95 10.97 -0.31
C ASN A 5 17.33 11.53 1.06
N VAL A 6 16.37 12.12 1.79
CA VAL A 6 16.60 12.60 3.17
C VAL A 6 16.89 11.42 4.09
N GLN A 7 16.05 10.40 4.06
CA GLN A 7 16.25 9.19 4.87
C GLN A 7 17.55 8.47 4.50
N ARG A 8 17.87 8.37 3.20
CA ARG A 8 19.14 7.80 2.72
C ARG A 8 20.36 8.56 3.27
N ARG A 9 20.33 9.89 3.26
CA ARG A 9 21.41 10.70 3.83
C ARG A 9 21.53 10.48 5.33
N ALA A 10 20.40 10.48 6.06
CA ALA A 10 20.38 10.27 7.50
C ALA A 10 20.94 8.88 7.89
N THR A 11 20.55 7.81 7.19
CA THR A 11 21.08 6.47 7.47
C THR A 11 22.57 6.34 7.22
N LYS A 12 23.11 7.07 6.23
CA LYS A 12 24.56 7.11 5.92
C LYS A 12 25.40 7.84 6.96
N GLN A 13 24.79 8.66 7.84
CA GLN A 13 25.51 9.32 8.95
C GLN A 13 25.80 8.35 10.11
N ILE A 14 25.12 7.22 10.17
CA ILE A 14 25.34 6.22 11.23
C ILE A 14 26.69 5.53 11.01
N PRO A 15 27.56 5.45 12.03
CA PRO A 15 28.83 4.73 11.94
C PRO A 15 28.63 3.29 11.46
N GLY A 16 29.44 2.87 10.48
CA GLY A 16 29.37 1.52 9.89
C GLY A 16 28.38 1.37 8.73
N PHE A 17 27.52 2.37 8.42
CA PHE A 17 26.53 2.29 7.34
C PHE A 17 26.94 3.00 6.04
N LYS A 18 28.06 3.73 6.06
CA LYS A 18 28.50 4.59 4.93
C LYS A 18 28.65 3.85 3.60
N ASN A 19 29.18 2.62 3.63
CA ASN A 19 29.49 1.83 2.44
C ASN A 19 28.41 0.79 2.09
N MET A 20 27.31 0.72 2.85
CA MET A 20 26.22 -0.24 2.62
C MET A 20 25.22 0.29 1.59
N SER A 21 24.48 -0.61 0.93
CA SER A 21 23.33 -0.19 0.12
C SER A 21 22.26 0.47 0.99
N TYR A 22 21.38 1.27 0.38
CA TYR A 22 20.30 1.89 1.15
C TYR A 22 19.31 0.85 1.70
N GLU A 23 19.02 -0.16 0.93
CA GLU A 23 18.13 -1.26 1.29
C GLU A 23 18.69 -2.07 2.47
N ASP A 24 19.98 -2.42 2.43
CA ASP A 24 20.63 -3.09 3.55
C ASP A 24 20.65 -2.24 4.83
N CYS A 25 20.84 -0.92 4.69
CA CYS A 25 20.74 0.00 5.82
C CYS A 25 19.33 -0.06 6.45
N LEU A 26 18.28 -0.03 5.62
CA LEU A 26 16.90 -0.09 6.10
C LEU A 26 16.59 -1.43 6.77
N GLN A 27 17.03 -2.55 6.20
CA GLN A 27 16.84 -3.88 6.78
C GLN A 27 17.54 -4.02 8.13
N LYS A 28 18.80 -3.62 8.23
CA LYS A 28 19.56 -3.65 9.52
C LYS A 28 18.93 -2.77 10.58
N LEU A 29 18.42 -1.60 10.21
CA LEU A 29 17.74 -0.67 11.12
C LEU A 29 16.29 -1.05 11.38
N LYS A 30 15.75 -2.04 10.68
CA LYS A 30 14.32 -2.42 10.69
C LYS A 30 13.40 -1.22 10.41
N LEU A 31 13.85 -0.34 9.52
CA LEU A 31 13.11 0.87 9.13
C LEU A 31 12.49 0.65 7.75
N PRO A 32 11.17 0.73 7.62
CA PRO A 32 10.54 0.68 6.32
C PRO A 32 10.81 1.97 5.53
N THR A 33 10.71 1.90 4.20
CA THR A 33 10.80 3.07 3.32
C THR A 33 9.75 4.12 3.66
N LEU A 34 10.02 5.39 3.39
CA LEU A 34 9.03 6.46 3.55
C LEU A 34 7.86 6.29 2.57
N ALA A 35 8.12 5.71 1.39
CA ALA A 35 7.09 5.36 0.43
C ALA A 35 6.08 4.34 1.02
N TYR A 36 6.57 3.27 1.65
CA TYR A 36 5.73 2.30 2.36
C TYR A 36 4.92 2.96 3.48
N ARG A 37 5.59 3.72 4.37
CA ARG A 37 4.93 4.40 5.50
C ARG A 37 3.81 5.32 5.03
N ARG A 38 4.04 6.06 3.94
CA ARG A 38 3.01 6.91 3.33
C ARG A 38 1.83 6.10 2.80
N LYS A 39 2.09 5.03 2.06
CA LYS A 39 1.01 4.17 1.51
C LYS A 39 0.22 3.52 2.64
N ARG A 40 0.91 3.01 3.68
CA ARG A 40 0.27 2.45 4.88
C ARG A 40 -0.61 3.47 5.60
N GLY A 41 -0.08 4.64 5.88
CA GLY A 41 -0.83 5.74 6.52
C GLY A 41 -2.06 6.14 5.70
N ASN A 42 -1.93 6.24 4.38
CA ASN A 42 -3.04 6.53 3.49
C ASN A 42 -4.16 5.47 3.58
N MET A 43 -3.84 4.18 3.67
CA MET A 43 -4.84 3.11 3.80
C MET A 43 -5.55 3.15 5.15
N ILE A 44 -4.80 3.39 6.23
CA ILE A 44 -5.37 3.55 7.57
C ILE A 44 -6.35 4.74 7.60
N GLU A 45 -5.94 5.86 7.00
CA GLU A 45 -6.78 7.05 6.94
C GLU A 45 -8.03 6.83 6.08
N THR A 46 -7.90 6.14 4.94
CA THR A 46 -9.04 5.74 4.11
C THR A 46 -10.00 4.85 4.89
N TYR A 47 -9.48 3.89 5.67
CA TYR A 47 -10.30 3.04 6.51
C TYR A 47 -11.08 3.85 7.56
N LYS A 48 -10.43 4.79 8.26
CA LYS A 48 -11.10 5.66 9.26
C LYS A 48 -12.22 6.49 8.64
N ILE A 49 -11.97 7.09 7.46
CA ILE A 49 -12.98 7.88 6.75
C ILE A 49 -14.16 7.00 6.32
N THR A 50 -13.89 5.81 5.76
CA THR A 50 -14.94 4.92 5.25
C THR A 50 -15.70 4.17 6.34
N SER A 51 -15.10 4.00 7.53
CA SER A 51 -15.75 3.39 8.70
C SER A 51 -16.53 4.39 9.57
N GLY A 52 -16.57 5.67 9.19
CA GLY A 52 -17.30 6.69 9.95
C GLY A 52 -16.64 7.06 11.28
N THR A 53 -15.32 6.91 11.40
CA THR A 53 -14.59 7.30 12.62
C THR A 53 -14.58 8.83 12.82
N TYR A 54 -14.73 9.58 11.72
CA TYR A 54 -14.79 11.05 11.74
C TYR A 54 -16.22 11.57 11.70
N ASP A 55 -16.39 12.81 12.11
CA ASP A 55 -17.67 13.50 12.08
C ASP A 55 -18.24 13.58 10.66
N THR A 56 -19.51 13.24 10.49
CA THR A 56 -20.22 13.16 9.21
C THR A 56 -20.82 14.49 8.74
N THR A 57 -20.56 15.59 9.44
CA THR A 57 -21.06 16.93 9.06
C THR A 57 -20.49 17.43 7.72
N LEU A 58 -19.34 16.87 7.29
CA LEU A 58 -18.72 17.19 6.01
C LEU A 58 -19.21 16.27 4.88
N PRO A 59 -19.29 16.76 3.63
CA PRO A 59 -19.66 15.93 2.51
C PRO A 59 -18.68 14.74 2.36
N PRO A 60 -19.15 13.55 1.96
CA PRO A 60 -18.34 12.34 1.90
C PRO A 60 -17.18 12.52 0.91
N LEU A 61 -15.96 12.34 1.42
CA LEU A 61 -14.72 12.46 0.64
C LEU A 61 -14.62 11.36 -0.43
N PHE A 62 -15.20 10.20 -0.14
CA PHE A 62 -15.25 9.05 -1.03
C PHE A 62 -16.69 8.71 -1.42
N GLN A 63 -16.88 8.31 -2.67
CA GLN A 63 -18.14 7.76 -3.15
C GLN A 63 -17.98 6.25 -3.28
N GLN A 64 -18.95 5.49 -2.79
CA GLN A 64 -19.00 4.05 -3.04
C GLN A 64 -19.30 3.79 -4.52
N HIS A 65 -18.86 2.65 -5.02
CA HIS A 65 -19.15 2.27 -6.39
C HIS A 65 -20.66 2.08 -6.56
N PRO A 66 -21.31 2.68 -7.57
CA PRO A 66 -22.77 2.60 -7.75
C PRO A 66 -23.27 1.17 -7.95
N ASP A 67 -22.45 0.28 -8.51
CA ASP A 67 -22.80 -1.13 -8.77
C ASP A 67 -22.49 -2.06 -7.57
N VAL A 68 -22.79 -1.63 -6.35
CA VAL A 68 -22.63 -2.50 -5.15
C VAL A 68 -23.48 -3.76 -5.25
N THR A 69 -24.57 -3.74 -6.05
CA THR A 69 -25.46 -4.88 -6.30
C THR A 69 -24.86 -5.92 -7.26
N MET A 70 -23.98 -5.53 -8.15
CA MET A 70 -23.23 -6.47 -8.98
C MET A 70 -22.02 -6.99 -8.21
N LYS A 71 -21.95 -8.31 -7.98
CA LYS A 71 -20.78 -9.01 -7.40
C LYS A 71 -19.56 -8.85 -8.32
N THR A 72 -18.98 -7.66 -8.38
CA THR A 72 -17.71 -7.45 -9.06
C THR A 72 -16.60 -8.12 -8.28
N ARG A 73 -15.60 -8.69 -8.98
CA ARG A 73 -14.41 -9.27 -8.33
C ARG A 73 -13.77 -8.26 -7.36
N GLY A 74 -13.51 -8.68 -6.13
CA GLY A 74 -12.90 -7.88 -5.06
C GLY A 74 -13.82 -7.68 -3.86
N HIS A 75 -13.47 -6.75 -2.96
CA HIS A 75 -14.16 -6.55 -1.69
C HIS A 75 -15.45 -5.72 -1.80
N SER A 76 -16.29 -5.81 -0.75
CA SER A 76 -17.61 -5.18 -0.68
C SER A 76 -17.59 -3.65 -0.56
N LYS A 77 -16.49 -3.04 -0.08
CA LYS A 77 -16.35 -1.59 0.15
C LYS A 77 -15.52 -0.90 -0.92
N LYS A 78 -15.75 -1.22 -2.19
CA LYS A 78 -15.05 -0.55 -3.30
C LYS A 78 -15.44 0.91 -3.41
N LEU A 79 -14.44 1.74 -3.69
CA LEU A 79 -14.59 3.18 -3.88
C LEU A 79 -14.60 3.52 -5.37
N TYR A 80 -15.46 4.46 -5.74
CA TYR A 80 -15.59 4.92 -7.11
C TYR A 80 -14.48 5.92 -7.48
N LEU A 81 -13.71 5.58 -8.51
CA LEU A 81 -12.67 6.45 -9.04
C LEU A 81 -13.24 7.33 -10.16
N LYS A 82 -13.49 8.61 -9.86
CA LYS A 82 -13.87 9.58 -10.89
C LYS A 82 -12.74 9.82 -11.87
N ARG A 83 -13.07 9.96 -13.15
CA ARG A 83 -12.09 10.34 -14.19
C ARG A 83 -11.47 11.70 -13.86
N ALA A 84 -10.15 11.78 -13.89
CA ALA A 84 -9.40 13.01 -13.69
C ALA A 84 -8.74 13.46 -14.98
N ASN A 85 -9.06 14.67 -15.43
CA ASN A 85 -8.54 15.26 -16.68
C ASN A 85 -7.27 16.09 -16.43
N THR A 86 -6.97 16.45 -15.16
CA THR A 86 -5.81 17.28 -14.82
C THR A 86 -4.81 16.49 -13.96
N SER A 87 -3.52 16.81 -14.09
CA SER A 87 -2.46 16.21 -13.28
C SER A 87 -2.62 16.52 -11.79
N ILE A 88 -3.09 17.72 -11.45
CA ILE A 88 -3.36 18.12 -10.06
C ILE A 88 -4.39 17.17 -9.44
N ARG A 89 -5.51 16.91 -10.13
CA ARG A 89 -6.56 16.03 -9.63
C ARG A 89 -6.09 14.57 -9.54
N LYS A 90 -5.28 14.08 -10.48
CA LYS A 90 -4.67 12.74 -10.41
C LYS A 90 -3.79 12.54 -9.18
N ASN A 91 -3.11 13.60 -8.74
CA ASN A 91 -2.24 13.59 -7.57
C ASN A 91 -2.96 13.88 -6.25
N PHE A 92 -4.24 14.19 -6.29
CA PHE A 92 -5.04 14.42 -5.08
C PHE A 92 -5.18 13.13 -4.25
N PHE A 93 -5.34 13.28 -2.94
CA PHE A 93 -5.38 12.15 -1.99
C PHE A 93 -6.35 11.05 -2.44
N THR A 94 -7.61 11.40 -2.74
CA THR A 94 -8.64 10.42 -3.11
C THR A 94 -8.25 9.60 -4.35
N HIS A 95 -7.71 10.23 -5.38
CA HIS A 95 -7.29 9.52 -6.60
C HIS A 95 -6.13 8.56 -6.37
N ARG A 96 -5.18 8.95 -5.52
CA ARG A 96 -4.00 8.12 -5.22
C ARG A 96 -4.31 6.89 -4.38
N VAL A 97 -5.32 6.97 -3.52
CA VAL A 97 -5.61 5.89 -2.58
C VAL A 97 -6.61 4.87 -3.12
N ILE A 98 -7.53 5.28 -4.00
CA ILE A 98 -8.64 4.42 -4.45
C ILE A 98 -8.15 3.15 -5.17
N SER A 99 -7.13 3.24 -6.03
CA SER A 99 -6.59 2.07 -6.74
C SER A 99 -6.02 1.04 -5.75
N ILE A 100 -5.22 1.51 -4.78
CA ILE A 100 -4.63 0.65 -3.75
C ILE A 100 -5.71 0.08 -2.84
N TRP A 101 -6.68 0.89 -2.43
CA TRP A 101 -7.81 0.47 -1.62
C TRP A 101 -8.61 -0.64 -2.29
N ASN A 102 -8.97 -0.46 -3.55
CA ASN A 102 -9.76 -1.41 -4.31
C ASN A 102 -9.02 -2.73 -4.63
N SER A 103 -7.68 -2.76 -4.48
CA SER A 103 -6.85 -3.97 -4.63
C SER A 103 -6.70 -4.76 -3.33
N LEU A 104 -7.19 -4.24 -2.19
CA LEU A 104 -7.10 -4.96 -0.92
C LEU A 104 -8.12 -6.13 -0.89
N PRO A 105 -7.77 -7.24 -0.24
CA PRO A 105 -8.69 -8.36 -0.10
C PRO A 105 -9.78 -8.11 0.95
N GLU A 106 -10.91 -8.80 0.83
CA GLU A 106 -12.06 -8.67 1.74
C GLU A 106 -11.68 -8.91 3.21
N ASN A 107 -10.80 -9.87 3.49
CA ASN A 107 -10.36 -10.18 4.86
C ASN A 107 -9.65 -9.01 5.56
N VAL A 108 -9.01 -8.11 4.81
CA VAL A 108 -8.40 -6.89 5.35
C VAL A 108 -9.46 -5.82 5.60
N ILE A 109 -10.34 -5.60 4.61
CA ILE A 109 -11.36 -4.55 4.64
C ILE A 109 -12.48 -4.82 5.66
N SER A 110 -12.81 -6.09 5.89
CA SER A 110 -13.85 -6.51 6.86
C SER A 110 -13.45 -6.38 8.33
N ALA A 111 -12.33 -5.72 8.62
CA ALA A 111 -11.89 -5.45 9.98
C ALA A 111 -12.97 -4.65 10.75
N ARG A 112 -13.12 -4.95 12.05
CA ARG A 112 -14.11 -4.29 12.93
C ARG A 112 -13.63 -2.97 13.50
N ASN A 113 -12.32 -2.79 13.63
CA ASN A 113 -11.71 -1.58 14.14
C ASN A 113 -10.37 -1.29 13.46
N VAL A 114 -9.86 -0.07 13.67
CA VAL A 114 -8.61 0.42 13.06
C VAL A 114 -7.42 -0.48 13.40
N LYS A 115 -7.27 -0.92 14.65
CA LYS A 115 -6.13 -1.76 15.07
C LYS A 115 -6.11 -3.12 14.37
N ILE A 116 -7.28 -3.74 14.19
CA ILE A 116 -7.41 -5.01 13.47
C ILE A 116 -7.10 -4.78 11.99
N PHE A 117 -7.58 -3.67 11.41
CA PHE A 117 -7.26 -3.30 10.03
C PHE A 117 -5.76 -3.13 9.83
N GLU A 118 -5.09 -2.37 10.70
CA GLU A 118 -3.62 -2.18 10.66
C GLU A 118 -2.88 -3.51 10.68
N SER A 119 -3.22 -4.38 11.64
CA SER A 119 -2.58 -5.70 11.79
C SER A 119 -2.78 -6.59 10.55
N ARG A 120 -3.99 -6.59 9.95
CA ARG A 120 -4.28 -7.36 8.74
C ARG A 120 -3.59 -6.79 7.52
N LEU A 121 -3.53 -5.45 7.41
CA LEU A 121 -2.83 -4.75 6.35
C LEU A 121 -1.33 -5.04 6.39
N ASP A 122 -0.72 -4.97 7.58
CA ASP A 122 0.69 -5.26 7.77
C ASP A 122 1.01 -6.72 7.40
N LYS A 123 0.19 -7.68 7.82
CA LYS A 123 0.33 -9.10 7.43
C LYS A 123 0.18 -9.29 5.92
N TYR A 124 -0.75 -8.60 5.27
CA TYR A 124 -0.95 -8.68 3.83
C TYR A 124 0.21 -8.11 3.03
N TRP A 125 0.89 -7.08 3.57
CA TRP A 125 2.01 -6.43 2.89
C TRP A 125 3.40 -6.94 3.31
N ILE A 126 3.52 -7.81 4.32
CA ILE A 126 4.81 -8.30 4.83
C ILE A 126 5.64 -9.04 3.78
N TYR A 127 4.98 -9.71 2.85
CA TYR A 127 5.62 -10.47 1.78
C TYR A 127 5.83 -9.65 0.49
N ARG A 128 5.61 -8.35 0.55
CA ARG A 128 5.80 -7.47 -0.61
C ARG A 128 7.09 -6.66 -0.45
N ASP A 129 7.89 -6.61 -1.49
CA ASP A 129 9.20 -5.94 -1.52
C ASP A 129 9.13 -4.44 -1.19
N ILE A 130 7.94 -3.86 -1.27
CA ILE A 130 7.69 -2.44 -1.02
C ILE A 130 8.15 -1.94 0.37
N ILE A 131 8.33 -2.84 1.35
CA ILE A 131 8.75 -2.46 2.70
C ILE A 131 10.14 -1.83 2.67
N TYR A 132 11.07 -2.41 1.92
CA TYR A 132 12.47 -1.97 1.86
C TYR A 132 12.87 -1.45 0.48
N ASP A 133 12.15 -1.78 -0.59
CA ASP A 133 12.36 -1.22 -1.93
C ASP A 133 11.35 -0.12 -2.24
N PHE A 134 11.84 1.13 -2.24
CA PHE A 134 11.02 2.31 -2.54
C PHE A 134 10.65 2.46 -4.02
N LYS A 135 11.28 1.69 -4.92
CA LYS A 135 10.99 1.69 -6.36
C LYS A 135 9.88 0.70 -6.70
N SER A 136 9.66 -0.31 -5.84
CA SER A 136 8.63 -1.30 -6.09
C SER A 136 7.24 -0.67 -6.07
N ASN A 137 6.41 -1.08 -7.01
CA ASN A 137 4.99 -0.72 -7.04
C ASN A 137 4.19 -1.80 -6.32
N LEU A 138 3.05 -1.42 -5.74
CA LEU A 138 2.05 -2.39 -5.33
C LEU A 138 1.46 -3.01 -6.60
N THR A 139 2.01 -4.14 -7.00
CA THR A 139 1.52 -4.94 -8.12
C THR A 139 0.12 -5.47 -7.83
N THR A 140 -0.72 -5.53 -8.85
CA THR A 140 -2.03 -6.19 -8.76
C THR A 140 -1.86 -7.69 -8.53
N GLU A 141 -2.87 -8.34 -7.93
CA GLU A 141 -2.84 -9.79 -7.61
C GLU A 141 -2.41 -10.67 -8.79
N LYS A 142 -2.76 -10.29 -10.02
CA LYS A 142 -2.34 -11.01 -11.24
C LYS A 142 -0.83 -11.06 -11.47
N GLU A 143 -0.11 -10.00 -11.10
CA GLU A 143 1.36 -9.97 -11.26
C GLU A 143 2.07 -10.74 -10.15
N LEU A 144 1.42 -10.89 -8.98
CA LEU A 144 1.92 -11.71 -7.87
C LEU A 144 1.80 -13.20 -8.15
N GLU A 145 0.69 -13.66 -8.70
CA GLU A 145 0.52 -15.08 -9.11
C GLU A 145 1.58 -15.47 -10.15
N LEU A 146 1.86 -14.59 -11.12
CA LEU A 146 2.91 -14.80 -12.11
C LEU A 146 4.33 -14.83 -11.49
N SER A 147 4.60 -13.99 -10.49
CA SER A 147 5.90 -13.96 -9.81
C SER A 147 6.12 -15.17 -8.89
N ILE A 148 5.07 -15.65 -8.22
CA ILE A 148 5.12 -16.86 -7.38
C ILE A 148 5.32 -18.11 -8.24
N VAL A 149 4.63 -18.21 -9.38
CA VAL A 149 4.80 -19.31 -10.34
C VAL A 149 6.20 -19.32 -10.94
N ALA A 150 6.75 -18.14 -11.29
CA ALA A 150 8.10 -18.01 -11.82
C ALA A 150 9.20 -18.33 -10.78
N CYS A 151 8.94 -18.10 -9.49
CA CYS A 151 9.87 -18.45 -8.41
C CYS A 151 9.81 -19.95 -8.06
N GLY A 152 8.63 -20.58 -8.17
CA GLY A 152 8.44 -22.02 -7.92
C GLY A 152 9.07 -22.93 -8.96
N GLN A 153 9.23 -22.46 -10.20
CA GLN A 153 9.84 -23.24 -11.28
C GLN A 153 11.39 -23.29 -11.27
N ARG A 154 12.04 -22.42 -10.49
CA ARG A 154 13.52 -22.45 -10.37
C ARG A 154 14.06 -23.46 -9.37
N SER A 155 13.20 -24.10 -8.58
CA SER A 155 13.62 -25.04 -7.54
C SER A 155 13.59 -26.51 -8.00
N GLU A 156 13.14 -26.82 -9.21
CA GLU A 156 13.02 -28.19 -9.71
C GLU A 156 14.05 -28.57 -10.81
N GLU A 157 14.89 -27.64 -11.28
CA GLU A 157 15.90 -27.91 -12.30
C GLU A 157 17.33 -28.14 -11.77
N ASP A 158 17.54 -28.07 -10.43
CA ASP A 158 18.85 -28.29 -9.79
C ASP A 158 18.88 -29.53 -8.86
N LEU A 159 18.29 -30.65 -9.28
CA LEU A 159 18.47 -31.96 -8.63
C LEU A 159 18.85 -33.04 -9.65
#